data_c9ed9063adc4b62e9cd9830b8afbf796
#
_entry.id   c9ed9063adc4b62e9cd9830b8afbf796
#
_cell.length_a   1.000
_cell.length_b   1.000
_cell.length_c   1.000
_cell.angle_alpha   90.00
_cell.angle_beta   90.00
_cell.angle_gamma   90.00
#
_symmetry.space_group_name_H-M   'P 1'
#
loop_
_entity.id
_entity.type
_entity.pdbx_description
1 polymer ?
#
loop_
_entity_poly.entity_id
_entity_poly.type
_entity_poly.pdbx_seq_one_letter_code
_entity_poly.pdbx_strand_id
1 'polypeptide(L)'
;MNKKKIDVYSLIKLEVEKIKKLGFKTASLDCRMLLSQILKKTNTVYTHQEVYISQNQILKFQTLVKQRQKGKPVSRILNRRNFWKREFILDEETLDPRPDSEILIESVLGHFSDKTQSLKILDLGSGSGCLGLSLLEEYEDSLITFLDVSKKSLNIVKRNSFLLK
;
A
#
# COMPACT_ATOMS: atom_id res chain seq x y z
N MET A 1 -2.23 -0.16 -29.74
CA MET A 1 -1.45 -1.28 -29.14
C MET A 1 -2.39 -2.47 -28.94
N ASN A 2 -2.13 -3.58 -29.62
CA ASN A 2 -2.96 -4.78 -29.48
C ASN A 2 -2.85 -5.34 -28.05
N LYS A 3 -3.98 -5.41 -27.35
CA LYS A 3 -4.10 -6.11 -26.06
C LYS A 3 -4.57 -7.54 -26.33
N LYS A 4 -3.97 -8.50 -25.63
CA LYS A 4 -4.36 -9.91 -25.67
C LYS A 4 -5.20 -10.21 -24.42
N LYS A 5 -6.28 -10.94 -24.59
CA LYS A 5 -7.06 -11.51 -23.50
C LYS A 5 -6.31 -12.71 -22.94
N ILE A 6 -6.08 -12.75 -21.64
CA ILE A 6 -5.34 -13.83 -20.98
C ILE A 6 -5.89 -14.05 -19.58
N ASP A 7 -5.93 -15.27 -19.15
CA ASP A 7 -6.25 -15.63 -17.79
C ASP A 7 -5.08 -15.30 -16.84
N VAL A 8 -5.41 -14.74 -15.68
CA VAL A 8 -4.41 -14.26 -14.69
C VAL A 8 -3.54 -15.42 -14.19
N TYR A 9 -4.12 -16.59 -13.93
CA TYR A 9 -3.37 -17.73 -13.45
C TYR A 9 -2.25 -18.13 -14.44
N SER A 10 -2.59 -18.27 -15.73
CA SER A 10 -1.63 -18.59 -16.78
C SER A 10 -0.52 -17.54 -16.91
N LEU A 11 -0.87 -16.25 -16.70
CA LEU A 11 0.09 -15.16 -16.77
C LEU A 11 1.09 -15.17 -15.59
N ILE A 12 0.64 -15.47 -14.38
CA ILE A 12 1.46 -15.35 -13.17
C ILE A 12 2.09 -16.67 -12.71
N LYS A 13 1.58 -17.83 -13.16
CA LYS A 13 1.96 -19.17 -12.67
C LYS A 13 3.48 -19.35 -12.56
N LEU A 14 4.19 -19.08 -13.64
CA LEU A 14 5.65 -19.26 -13.69
C LEU A 14 6.38 -18.34 -12.69
N GLU A 15 5.93 -17.10 -12.57
CA GLU A 15 6.54 -16.13 -11.67
C GLU A 15 6.25 -16.44 -10.20
N VAL A 16 5.04 -16.94 -9.91
CA VAL A 16 4.67 -17.42 -8.57
C VAL A 16 5.60 -18.58 -8.14
N GLU A 17 5.85 -19.55 -9.02
CA GLU A 17 6.73 -20.68 -8.70
C GLU A 17 8.18 -20.21 -8.42
N LYS A 18 8.68 -19.25 -9.19
CA LYS A 18 10.01 -18.65 -8.94
C LYS A 18 10.10 -17.98 -7.58
N ILE A 19 9.09 -17.20 -7.22
CA ILE A 19 9.04 -16.48 -5.93
C ILE A 19 8.88 -17.46 -4.76
N LYS A 20 8.05 -18.51 -4.91
CA LYS A 20 7.88 -19.56 -3.90
C LYS A 20 9.20 -20.29 -3.59
N LYS A 21 9.98 -20.62 -4.63
CA LYS A 21 11.29 -21.27 -4.46
C LYS A 21 12.30 -20.44 -3.62
N LEU A 22 12.07 -19.13 -3.54
CA LEU A 22 12.85 -18.22 -2.68
C LEU A 22 12.31 -18.13 -1.25
N GLY A 23 11.30 -18.94 -0.89
CA GLY A 23 10.73 -19.01 0.46
C GLY A 23 9.59 -18.02 0.74
N PHE A 24 9.14 -17.24 -0.24
CA PHE A 24 8.06 -16.26 0.00
C PHE A 24 6.68 -16.94 -0.03
N LYS A 25 6.05 -17.06 1.14
CA LYS A 25 4.71 -17.66 1.30
C LYS A 25 3.59 -16.89 0.58
N THR A 26 3.78 -15.58 0.37
CA THR A 26 2.79 -14.68 -0.26
C THR A 26 2.92 -14.57 -1.78
N ALA A 27 3.73 -15.41 -2.43
CA ALA A 27 4.09 -15.29 -3.85
C ALA A 27 2.91 -15.07 -4.80
N SER A 28 1.79 -15.79 -4.60
CA SER A 28 0.59 -15.62 -5.44
C SER A 28 -0.07 -14.25 -5.24
N LEU A 29 -0.19 -13.81 -3.99
CA LEU A 29 -0.73 -12.49 -3.65
C LEU A 29 0.19 -11.39 -4.20
N ASP A 30 1.50 -11.51 -3.99
CA ASP A 30 2.50 -10.57 -4.47
C ASP A 30 2.39 -10.35 -5.99
N CYS A 31 2.35 -11.44 -6.76
CA CYS A 31 2.20 -11.37 -8.23
C CYS A 31 0.88 -10.69 -8.65
N ARG A 32 -0.23 -11.01 -7.97
CA ARG A 32 -1.53 -10.40 -8.27
C ARG A 32 -1.56 -8.91 -7.96
N MET A 33 -0.98 -8.48 -6.85
CA MET A 33 -0.86 -7.06 -6.49
C MET A 33 -0.02 -6.28 -7.52
N LEU A 34 1.15 -6.83 -7.90
CA LEU A 34 2.02 -6.24 -8.92
C LEU A 34 1.32 -6.13 -10.29
N LEU A 35 0.57 -7.18 -10.67
CA LEU A 35 -0.20 -7.20 -11.91
C LEU A 35 -1.33 -6.16 -11.88
N SER A 36 -2.04 -6.03 -10.75
CA SER A 36 -3.12 -5.04 -10.58
C SER A 36 -2.64 -3.62 -10.82
N GLN A 37 -1.46 -3.29 -10.30
CA GLN A 37 -0.82 -1.99 -10.53
C GLN A 37 -0.56 -1.74 -12.02
N ILE A 38 -0.04 -2.74 -12.75
CA ILE A 38 0.21 -2.62 -14.19
C ILE A 38 -1.10 -2.44 -14.99
N LEU A 39 -2.16 -3.07 -14.54
CA LEU A 39 -3.50 -2.98 -15.15
C LEU A 39 -4.30 -1.75 -14.69
N LYS A 40 -3.76 -0.96 -13.74
CA LYS A 40 -4.42 0.19 -13.11
C LYS A 40 -5.78 -0.21 -12.50
N LYS A 41 -5.84 -1.36 -11.84
CA LYS A 41 -7.01 -1.82 -11.09
C LYS A 41 -6.95 -1.31 -9.66
N THR A 42 -8.09 -0.88 -9.14
CA THR A 42 -8.23 -0.46 -7.73
C THR A 42 -8.11 -1.64 -6.78
N ASN A 43 -8.66 -2.79 -7.18
CA ASN A 43 -8.61 -4.01 -6.38
C ASN A 43 -7.61 -5.02 -6.94
N THR A 44 -7.09 -5.87 -6.07
CA THR A 44 -6.22 -6.98 -6.46
C THR A 44 -6.96 -7.96 -7.37
N VAL A 45 -6.40 -8.25 -8.56
CA VAL A 45 -6.98 -9.22 -9.50
C VAL A 45 -7.01 -10.63 -8.90
N TYR A 46 -8.05 -11.40 -9.24
CA TYR A 46 -8.17 -12.80 -8.83
C TYR A 46 -7.50 -13.74 -9.86
N THR A 47 -7.03 -14.90 -9.41
CA THR A 47 -6.34 -15.89 -10.26
C THR A 47 -7.23 -16.44 -11.37
N HIS A 48 -8.52 -16.61 -11.12
CA HIS A 48 -9.51 -17.11 -12.09
C HIS A 48 -10.08 -16.02 -13.03
N GLN A 49 -9.54 -14.80 -12.95
CA GLN A 49 -10.02 -13.67 -13.73
C GLN A 49 -9.29 -13.59 -15.08
N GLU A 50 -10.01 -13.19 -16.13
CA GLU A 50 -9.41 -12.83 -17.41
C GLU A 50 -9.11 -11.32 -17.48
N VAL A 51 -8.00 -10.98 -18.10
CA VAL A 51 -7.57 -9.58 -18.25
C VAL A 51 -7.09 -9.31 -19.68
N TYR A 52 -7.27 -8.08 -20.12
CA TYR A 52 -6.69 -7.59 -21.37
C TYR A 52 -5.33 -6.93 -21.08
N ILE A 53 -4.26 -7.48 -21.62
CA ILE A 53 -2.89 -7.02 -21.34
C ILE A 53 -2.09 -6.91 -22.64
N SER A 54 -1.27 -5.87 -22.75
CA SER A 54 -0.33 -5.67 -23.87
C SER A 54 1.02 -6.31 -23.55
N GLN A 55 1.82 -6.59 -24.59
CA GLN A 55 3.17 -7.11 -24.41
C GLN A 55 4.05 -6.17 -23.53
N ASN A 56 3.94 -4.86 -23.71
CA ASN A 56 4.66 -3.90 -22.88
C ASN A 56 4.25 -3.97 -21.40
N GLN A 57 2.97 -4.18 -21.10
CA GLN A 57 2.49 -4.37 -19.74
C GLN A 57 3.04 -5.67 -19.12
N ILE A 58 3.14 -6.75 -19.90
CA ILE A 58 3.76 -8.01 -19.46
C ILE A 58 5.23 -7.78 -19.09
N LEU A 59 6.00 -7.09 -19.93
CA LEU A 59 7.40 -6.78 -19.64
C LEU A 59 7.56 -5.93 -18.39
N LYS A 60 6.69 -4.92 -18.19
CA LYS A 60 6.67 -4.12 -16.96
C LYS A 60 6.35 -4.97 -15.74
N PHE A 61 5.35 -5.84 -15.83
CA PHE A 61 5.01 -6.77 -14.75
C PHE A 61 6.22 -7.64 -14.37
N GLN A 62 6.88 -8.24 -15.35
CA GLN A 62 8.08 -9.07 -15.14
C GLN A 62 9.21 -8.28 -14.47
N THR A 63 9.36 -7.00 -14.80
CA THR A 63 10.36 -6.11 -14.15
C THR A 63 10.05 -5.92 -12.66
N LEU A 64 8.79 -5.72 -12.29
CA LEU A 64 8.39 -5.63 -10.88
C LEU A 64 8.60 -6.94 -10.14
N VAL A 65 8.24 -8.07 -10.79
CA VAL A 65 8.47 -9.42 -10.23
C VAL A 65 9.95 -9.68 -9.97
N LYS A 66 10.86 -9.28 -10.88
CA LYS A 66 12.32 -9.38 -10.66
C LYS A 66 12.78 -8.61 -9.42
N GLN A 67 12.20 -7.45 -9.12
CA GLN A 67 12.50 -6.72 -7.88
C GLN A 67 12.03 -7.53 -6.66
N ARG A 68 10.85 -8.16 -6.71
CA ARG A 68 10.33 -9.01 -5.65
C ARG A 68 11.21 -10.24 -5.42
N GLN A 69 11.71 -10.86 -6.48
CA GLN A 69 12.65 -11.99 -6.43
C GLN A 69 13.99 -11.62 -5.73
N LYS A 70 14.39 -10.35 -5.80
CA LYS A 70 15.54 -9.81 -5.06
C LYS A 70 15.24 -9.50 -3.58
N GLY A 71 14.07 -9.87 -3.09
CA GLY A 71 13.65 -9.65 -1.70
C GLY A 71 12.94 -8.32 -1.43
N LYS A 72 12.81 -7.42 -2.43
CA LYS A 72 12.16 -6.12 -2.21
C LYS A 72 10.67 -6.33 -1.86
N PRO A 73 10.14 -5.78 -0.74
CA PRO A 73 8.72 -5.88 -0.39
C PRO A 73 7.82 -5.27 -1.46
N VAL A 74 6.61 -5.82 -1.66
CA VAL A 74 5.65 -5.30 -2.66
C VAL A 74 5.31 -3.84 -2.40
N SER A 75 5.08 -3.45 -1.15
CA SER A 75 4.84 -2.06 -0.75
C SER A 75 5.95 -1.10 -1.22
N ARG A 76 7.20 -1.55 -1.16
CA ARG A 76 8.38 -0.80 -1.61
C ARG A 76 8.55 -0.80 -3.13
N ILE A 77 8.08 -1.85 -3.81
CA ILE A 77 8.06 -1.90 -5.28
C ILE A 77 7.01 -0.94 -5.83
N LEU A 78 5.86 -0.86 -5.17
CA LEU A 78 4.74 -0.02 -5.56
C LEU A 78 4.81 1.39 -4.96
N ASN A 79 5.66 1.63 -3.96
CA ASN A 79 5.72 2.83 -3.13
C ASN A 79 4.36 3.17 -2.51
N ARG A 80 3.61 2.14 -2.10
CA ARG A 80 2.27 2.25 -1.53
C ARG A 80 2.01 1.13 -0.53
N ARG A 81 1.20 1.46 0.50
CA ARG A 81 0.77 0.50 1.52
C ARG A 81 -0.66 0.80 1.94
N ASN A 82 -1.50 -0.22 1.98
CA ASN A 82 -2.79 -0.11 2.64
C ASN A 82 -2.57 -0.15 4.16
N PHE A 83 -3.18 0.78 4.86
CA PHE A 83 -3.20 0.86 6.30
C PHE A 83 -4.54 1.43 6.74
N TRP A 84 -5.17 0.79 7.72
CA TRP A 84 -6.53 1.12 8.15
C TRP A 84 -7.50 1.06 6.96
N LYS A 85 -8.15 2.13 6.62
CA LYS A 85 -9.14 2.22 5.54
C LYS A 85 -8.58 2.77 4.22
N ARG A 86 -7.29 3.14 4.16
CA ARG A 86 -6.71 3.93 3.08
C ARG A 86 -5.41 3.34 2.52
N GLU A 87 -5.07 3.79 1.33
CA GLU A 87 -3.76 3.53 0.74
C GLU A 87 -2.86 4.75 0.94
N PHE A 88 -1.67 4.52 1.51
CA PHE A 88 -0.66 5.53 1.77
C PHE A 88 0.50 5.43 0.80
N ILE A 89 0.95 6.59 0.29
CA ILE A 89 2.20 6.70 -0.48
C ILE A 89 3.37 6.52 0.49
N LEU A 90 4.38 5.80 0.02
CA LEU A 90 5.65 5.61 0.72
C LEU A 90 6.80 6.14 -0.12
N ASP A 91 7.91 6.47 0.52
CA ASP A 91 9.21 6.68 -0.12
C ASP A 91 10.29 5.84 0.59
N GLU A 92 11.55 6.04 0.22
CA GLU A 92 12.64 5.24 0.77
C GLU A 92 12.90 5.53 2.26
N GLU A 93 12.55 6.71 2.76
CA GLU A 93 12.81 7.14 4.14
C GLU A 93 11.65 6.84 5.09
N THR A 94 10.41 6.75 4.59
CA THR A 94 9.25 6.44 5.44
C THR A 94 9.25 4.98 5.84
N LEU A 95 8.98 4.69 7.12
CA LEU A 95 8.75 3.31 7.55
C LEU A 95 7.51 2.75 6.86
N ASP A 96 7.59 1.48 6.40
CA ASP A 96 6.43 0.76 5.84
C ASP A 96 5.42 0.49 6.97
N PRO A 97 4.20 1.06 6.92
CA PRO A 97 3.19 0.87 7.96
C PRO A 97 2.98 -0.61 8.28
N ARG A 98 2.98 -0.95 9.57
CA ARG A 98 2.79 -2.33 10.04
C ARG A 98 1.33 -2.56 10.39
N PRO A 99 0.74 -3.71 10.01
CA PRO A 99 -0.65 -4.03 10.39
C PRO A 99 -0.88 -3.97 11.89
N ASP A 100 0.10 -4.42 12.68
CA ASP A 100 0.02 -4.41 14.15
C ASP A 100 -0.15 -2.99 14.73
N SER A 101 0.26 -1.96 13.98
CA SER A 101 0.07 -0.56 14.41
C SER A 101 -1.38 -0.09 14.29
N GLU A 102 -2.26 -0.83 13.62
CA GLU A 102 -3.70 -0.53 13.56
C GLU A 102 -4.37 -0.66 14.93
N ILE A 103 -3.80 -1.46 15.83
CA ILE A 103 -4.26 -1.57 17.23
C ILE A 103 -4.19 -0.22 17.97
N LEU A 104 -3.28 0.66 17.60
CA LEU A 104 -3.21 2.02 18.17
C LEU A 104 -4.45 2.84 17.79
N ILE A 105 -4.90 2.72 16.52
CA ILE A 105 -6.13 3.38 16.08
C ILE A 105 -7.33 2.81 16.87
N GLU A 106 -7.44 1.47 16.93
CA GLU A 106 -8.50 0.80 17.69
C GLU A 106 -8.52 1.22 19.15
N SER A 107 -7.35 1.34 19.80
CA SER A 107 -7.22 1.76 21.18
C SER A 107 -7.71 3.20 21.40
N VAL A 108 -7.35 4.12 20.49
CA VAL A 108 -7.84 5.51 20.55
C VAL A 108 -9.36 5.55 20.37
N LEU A 109 -9.91 4.80 19.39
CA LEU A 109 -11.35 4.73 19.15
C LEU A 109 -12.11 4.13 20.34
N GLY A 110 -11.51 3.17 21.05
CA GLY A 110 -12.09 2.59 22.24
C GLY A 110 -12.09 3.54 23.45
N HIS A 111 -11.06 4.40 23.56
CA HIS A 111 -10.92 5.37 24.64
C HIS A 111 -11.76 6.65 24.41
N PHE A 112 -11.79 7.14 23.19
CA PHE A 112 -12.55 8.31 22.75
C PHE A 112 -13.70 7.85 21.84
N SER A 113 -14.73 7.22 22.40
CA SER A 113 -15.82 6.61 21.63
C SER A 113 -16.72 7.62 20.90
N ASP A 114 -16.82 8.84 21.43
CA ASP A 114 -17.56 9.94 20.80
C ASP A 114 -16.70 10.56 19.68
N LYS A 115 -17.04 10.27 18.44
CA LYS A 115 -16.34 10.74 17.23
C LYS A 115 -16.59 12.21 16.90
N THR A 116 -17.53 12.86 17.57
CA THR A 116 -17.78 14.30 17.41
C THR A 116 -16.81 15.16 18.23
N GLN A 117 -15.99 14.53 19.07
CA GLN A 117 -14.98 15.24 19.85
C GLN A 117 -13.91 15.83 18.94
N SER A 118 -13.58 17.11 19.21
CA SER A 118 -12.43 17.77 18.62
C SER A 118 -11.17 17.47 19.44
N LEU A 119 -10.31 16.59 18.93
CA LEU A 119 -9.08 16.18 19.58
C LEU A 119 -7.88 17.03 19.08
N LYS A 120 -6.91 17.26 19.95
CA LYS A 120 -5.59 17.78 19.59
C LYS A 120 -4.59 16.63 19.66
N ILE A 121 -4.07 16.21 18.54
CA ILE A 121 -3.23 15.00 18.40
C ILE A 121 -1.84 15.42 17.94
N LEU A 122 -0.80 14.83 18.53
CA LEU A 122 0.56 14.92 18.07
C LEU A 122 1.01 13.54 17.56
N ASP A 123 1.36 13.46 16.27
CA ASP A 123 1.98 12.28 15.67
C ASP A 123 3.49 12.51 15.62
N LEU A 124 4.20 11.89 16.56
CA LEU A 124 5.63 12.04 16.77
C LEU A 124 6.40 10.92 16.06
N GLY A 125 7.27 11.27 15.10
CA GLY A 125 7.90 10.32 14.20
C GLY A 125 6.92 9.83 13.14
N SER A 126 6.18 10.77 12.54
CA SER A 126 5.00 10.50 11.73
C SER A 126 5.24 9.65 10.46
N GLY A 127 6.46 9.57 9.95
CA GLY A 127 6.79 8.76 8.77
C GLY A 127 5.91 9.09 7.57
N SER A 128 5.04 8.14 7.18
CA SER A 128 4.05 8.34 6.11
C SER A 128 2.82 9.14 6.54
N GLY A 129 2.66 9.40 7.85
CA GLY A 129 1.46 10.00 8.45
C GLY A 129 0.29 9.05 8.62
N CYS A 130 0.51 7.73 8.45
CA CYS A 130 -0.58 6.77 8.40
C CYS A 130 -1.41 6.72 9.71
N LEU A 131 -0.80 6.85 10.88
CA LEU A 131 -1.51 6.87 12.15
C LEU A 131 -2.34 8.16 12.30
N GLY A 132 -1.68 9.31 12.21
CA GLY A 132 -2.35 10.58 12.40
C GLY A 132 -3.45 10.84 11.37
N LEU A 133 -3.19 10.57 10.08
CA LEU A 133 -4.19 10.76 9.03
C LEU A 133 -5.37 9.79 9.17
N SER A 134 -5.15 8.54 9.62
CA SER A 134 -6.24 7.61 9.90
C SER A 134 -7.10 8.07 11.07
N LEU A 135 -6.49 8.67 12.11
CA LEU A 135 -7.24 9.26 13.23
C LEU A 135 -8.01 10.51 12.80
N LEU A 136 -7.44 11.34 11.91
CA LEU A 136 -8.14 12.51 11.39
C LEU A 136 -9.41 12.12 10.59
N GLU A 137 -9.38 10.99 9.89
CA GLU A 137 -10.57 10.45 9.20
C GLU A 137 -11.65 9.96 10.17
N GLU A 138 -11.26 9.48 11.36
CA GLU A 138 -12.22 9.03 12.38
C GLU A 138 -12.76 10.18 13.25
N TYR A 139 -12.03 11.30 13.36
CA TYR A 139 -12.39 12.50 14.15
C TYR A 139 -12.19 13.75 13.29
N GLU A 140 -13.17 14.04 12.44
CA GLU A 140 -13.07 15.06 11.37
C GLU A 140 -12.81 16.48 11.89
N ASP A 141 -13.33 16.81 13.09
CA ASP A 141 -13.15 18.14 13.73
C ASP A 141 -11.84 18.26 14.54
N SER A 142 -10.94 17.28 14.41
CA SER A 142 -9.70 17.24 15.18
C SER A 142 -8.55 17.95 14.48
N LEU A 143 -7.57 18.40 15.28
CA LEU A 143 -6.33 18.99 14.81
C LEU A 143 -5.17 18.01 15.03
N ILE A 144 -4.40 17.73 13.97
CA ILE A 144 -3.21 16.88 14.07
C ILE A 144 -1.96 17.67 13.70
N THR A 145 -0.96 17.56 14.56
CA THR A 145 0.40 18.07 14.31
C THR A 145 1.30 16.87 14.00
N PHE A 146 1.97 16.91 12.85
CA PHE A 146 2.93 15.90 12.45
C PHE A 146 4.35 16.39 12.68
N LEU A 147 5.15 15.57 13.37
CA LEU A 147 6.56 15.84 13.61
C LEU A 147 7.40 14.65 13.14
N ASP A 148 8.46 14.94 12.36
CA ASP A 148 9.42 13.94 11.91
C ASP A 148 10.80 14.60 11.73
N VAL A 149 11.86 13.84 11.96
CA VAL A 149 13.24 14.32 11.74
C VAL A 149 13.56 14.44 10.25
N SER A 150 12.89 13.68 9.41
CA SER A 150 13.04 13.70 7.95
C SER A 150 12.06 14.68 7.31
N LYS A 151 12.58 15.71 6.66
CA LYS A 151 11.78 16.60 5.81
C LYS A 151 11.09 15.86 4.64
N LYS A 152 11.69 14.76 4.16
CA LYS A 152 11.08 13.95 3.11
C LYS A 152 9.85 13.23 3.64
N SER A 153 9.91 12.64 4.86
CA SER A 153 8.74 12.06 5.52
C SER A 153 7.61 13.08 5.63
N LEU A 154 7.87 14.31 6.09
CA LEU A 154 6.85 15.36 6.16
C LEU A 154 6.27 15.74 4.79
N ASN A 155 7.05 15.67 3.71
CA ASN A 155 6.53 15.85 2.35
C ASN A 155 5.61 14.70 1.94
N ILE A 156 5.89 13.45 2.38
CA ILE A 156 5.00 12.31 2.17
C ILE A 156 3.71 12.49 2.97
N VAL A 157 3.77 12.93 4.23
CA VAL A 157 2.57 13.27 5.02
C VAL A 157 1.68 14.26 4.26
N LYS A 158 2.26 15.35 3.74
CA LYS A 158 1.51 16.34 2.93
C LYS A 158 0.85 15.69 1.71
N ARG A 159 1.59 14.86 0.95
CA ARG A 159 1.03 14.17 -0.22
C ARG A 159 -0.11 13.24 0.17
N ASN A 160 0.05 12.48 1.25
CA ASN A 160 -0.98 11.59 1.75
C ASN A 160 -2.22 12.36 2.24
N SER A 161 -2.04 13.50 2.91
CA SER A 161 -3.17 14.34 3.36
C SER A 161 -4.00 14.90 2.19
N PHE A 162 -3.39 15.19 1.04
CA PHE A 162 -4.14 15.61 -0.16
C PHE A 162 -4.95 14.48 -0.81
N LEU A 163 -4.55 13.23 -0.63
CA LEU A 163 -5.28 12.08 -1.16
C LEU A 163 -6.48 11.65 -0.29
N LEU A 164 -6.58 12.20 0.92
CA LEU A 164 -7.66 11.91 1.87
C LEU A 164 -8.83 12.90 1.75
N LYS A 165 -8.66 13.95 0.95
CA LYS A 165 -9.73 14.88 0.57
C LYS A 165 -10.47 14.37 -0.65
#